data_4c05cfc391123fafdccd305774da2a35
#
_entry.id   4c05cfc391123fafdccd305774da2a35
#
_cell.length_a   1.000
_cell.length_b   1.000
_cell.length_c   1.000
_cell.angle_alpha   90.00
_cell.angle_beta   90.00
_cell.angle_gamma   90.00
#
_symmetry.space_group_name_H-M   'P 1'
#
loop_
_entity.id
_entity.type
_entity.pdbx_description
1 polymer ?
#
loop_
_entity_poly.entity_id
_entity_poly.type
_entity_poly.pdbx_seq_one_letter_code
_entity_poly.pdbx_strand_id
1 'polypeptide(L)'
;ALFKDELNPSTSKDHDGYIHLEAAKGELDNFTLHYIFRDFYLDGLEEKEKLFVNNIEVIKNIYPKVKVEYSINRQYLNMKPLLIASHDTIDLINKAYIATQNKLSYVPIRGGTDGASITFKGLPCPNLGVGDFNPHGKYEFVSLTQMSKMVEILKEIFK
;
A
#
# COMPACT_ATOMS: atom_id res chain seq x y z
N ALA A 1 21.39 -8.05 10.63
CA ALA A 1 20.29 -7.48 9.85
C ALA A 1 20.16 -5.99 10.20
N LEU A 2 19.91 -5.15 9.18
CA LEU A 2 19.71 -3.70 9.38
C LEU A 2 18.38 -3.39 10.08
N PHE A 3 17.41 -4.27 9.95
CA PHE A 3 16.09 -4.14 10.55
C PHE A 3 15.73 -5.39 11.32
N LYS A 4 14.88 -5.22 12.33
CA LYS A 4 14.35 -6.36 13.11
C LYS A 4 13.46 -7.23 12.21
N ASP A 5 13.48 -8.53 12.42
CA ASP A 5 12.67 -9.50 11.66
C ASP A 5 11.17 -9.24 11.78
N GLU A 6 10.72 -8.57 12.83
CA GLU A 6 9.34 -8.18 13.09
C GLU A 6 8.79 -7.13 12.11
N LEU A 7 9.68 -6.41 11.40
CA LEU A 7 9.30 -5.34 10.48
C LEU A 7 9.23 -5.77 9.00
N ASN A 8 9.20 -7.06 8.70
CA ASN A 8 9.12 -7.52 7.31
C ASN A 8 7.69 -7.92 6.90
N PRO A 9 7.37 -7.98 5.60
CA PRO A 9 6.03 -8.33 5.13
C PRO A 9 5.51 -9.68 5.59
N SER A 10 6.40 -10.66 5.87
CA SER A 10 6.00 -12.03 6.25
C SER A 10 5.60 -12.15 7.72
N THR A 11 6.05 -11.25 8.57
CA THR A 11 5.74 -11.24 10.01
C THR A 11 4.69 -10.20 10.38
N SER A 12 4.51 -9.15 9.57
CA SER A 12 3.52 -8.10 9.82
C SER A 12 2.10 -8.55 9.44
N LYS A 13 1.09 -8.13 10.21
CA LYS A 13 -0.31 -8.52 10.06
C LYS A 13 -1.22 -7.30 10.04
N ASP A 14 -2.41 -7.45 9.50
CA ASP A 14 -3.48 -6.46 9.51
C ASP A 14 -3.01 -5.04 9.14
N HIS A 15 -2.93 -4.16 10.13
CA HIS A 15 -2.52 -2.76 9.98
C HIS A 15 -1.04 -2.52 10.34
N ASP A 16 -0.26 -3.55 10.59
CA ASP A 16 1.16 -3.40 10.85
C ASP A 16 1.88 -2.84 9.62
N GLY A 17 2.70 -1.85 9.84
CA GLY A 17 3.63 -1.39 8.82
C GLY A 17 4.84 -2.33 8.69
N TYR A 18 5.59 -2.19 7.59
CA TYR A 18 6.79 -2.97 7.36
C TYR A 18 7.85 -2.23 6.55
N ILE A 19 9.08 -2.76 6.61
CA ILE A 19 10.21 -2.39 5.76
C ILE A 19 10.58 -3.63 4.94
N HIS A 20 10.62 -3.50 3.63
CA HIS A 20 10.94 -4.59 2.71
C HIS A 20 12.12 -4.22 1.82
N LEU A 21 13.13 -5.08 1.76
CA LEU A 21 14.16 -5.00 0.75
C LEU A 21 13.61 -5.59 -0.56
N GLU A 22 13.24 -4.71 -1.49
CA GLU A 22 12.64 -5.10 -2.76
C GLU A 22 13.69 -5.54 -3.78
N ALA A 23 14.82 -4.84 -3.84
CA ALA A 23 15.87 -5.16 -4.76
C ALA A 23 17.27 -4.87 -4.17
N ALA A 24 18.22 -5.68 -4.59
CA ALA A 24 19.64 -5.50 -4.32
C ALA A 24 20.42 -5.72 -5.62
N LYS A 25 21.26 -4.74 -5.98
CA LYS A 25 22.14 -4.82 -7.14
C LYS A 25 23.53 -4.40 -6.70
N GLY A 26 24.54 -5.13 -7.12
CA GLY A 26 25.90 -4.81 -6.72
C GLY A 26 26.93 -5.30 -7.70
N GLU A 27 28.04 -4.58 -7.71
CA GLU A 27 29.31 -4.92 -8.32
C GLU A 27 30.38 -4.92 -7.23
N LEU A 28 31.64 -5.09 -7.61
CA LEU A 28 32.73 -5.24 -6.65
C LEU A 28 32.86 -4.03 -5.69
N ASP A 29 32.63 -2.84 -6.18
CA ASP A 29 32.89 -1.55 -5.51
C ASP A 29 31.63 -0.67 -5.33
N ASN A 30 30.49 -1.11 -5.85
CA ASN A 30 29.24 -0.38 -5.77
C ASN A 30 28.05 -1.30 -5.49
N PHE A 31 27.21 -0.92 -4.53
CA PHE A 31 26.05 -1.71 -4.13
C PHE A 31 24.84 -0.82 -3.90
N THR A 32 23.73 -1.14 -4.54
CA THR A 32 22.46 -0.40 -4.41
C THR A 32 21.39 -1.29 -3.77
N LEU A 33 20.76 -0.78 -2.74
CA LEU A 33 19.63 -1.41 -2.06
C LEU A 33 18.38 -0.57 -2.26
N HIS A 34 17.30 -1.20 -2.70
CA HIS A 34 16.00 -0.57 -2.81
C HIS A 34 15.07 -1.11 -1.73
N TYR A 35 14.65 -0.22 -0.83
CA TYR A 35 13.72 -0.54 0.25
C TYR A 35 12.37 0.08 0.00
N ILE A 36 11.31 -0.65 0.34
CA ILE A 36 9.93 -0.15 0.40
C ILE A 36 9.51 -0.06 1.87
N PHE A 37 8.96 1.09 2.25
CA PHE A 37 8.33 1.31 3.54
C PHE A 37 6.81 1.36 3.34
N ARG A 38 6.08 0.64 4.17
CA ARG A 38 4.62 0.63 4.19
C ARG A 38 4.11 0.84 5.60
N ASP A 39 3.15 1.72 5.72
CA ASP A 39 2.37 1.91 6.95
C ASP A 39 1.00 2.46 6.61
N PHE A 40 0.01 2.16 7.45
CA PHE A 40 -1.34 2.72 7.36
C PHE A 40 -1.43 4.11 7.99
N TYR A 41 -0.48 4.44 8.87
CA TYR A 41 -0.41 5.67 9.63
C TYR A 41 0.82 6.48 9.24
N LEU A 42 0.68 7.79 9.19
CA LEU A 42 1.77 8.69 8.81
C LEU A 42 2.92 8.68 9.83
N ASP A 43 2.58 8.68 11.12
CA ASP A 43 3.54 8.60 12.22
C ASP A 43 4.36 7.31 12.16
N GLY A 44 3.72 6.16 11.93
CA GLY A 44 4.41 4.90 11.75
C GLY A 44 5.32 4.88 10.51
N LEU A 45 4.95 5.56 9.43
CA LEU A 45 5.83 5.74 8.27
C LEU A 45 7.05 6.60 8.62
N GLU A 46 6.85 7.71 9.33
CA GLU A 46 7.93 8.59 9.77
C GLU A 46 8.89 7.92 10.77
N GLU A 47 8.39 7.06 11.64
CA GLU A 47 9.22 6.24 12.52
C GLU A 47 10.12 5.28 11.72
N LYS A 48 9.59 4.66 10.66
CA LYS A 48 10.37 3.78 9.78
C LYS A 48 11.43 4.56 8.99
N GLU A 49 11.11 5.76 8.52
CA GLU A 49 12.07 6.65 7.87
C GLU A 49 13.21 7.03 8.84
N LYS A 50 12.88 7.41 10.08
CA LYS A 50 13.88 7.71 11.12
C LYS A 50 14.76 6.51 11.45
N LEU A 51 14.15 5.32 11.57
CA LEU A 51 14.90 4.10 11.82
C LEU A 51 15.88 3.80 10.67
N PHE A 52 15.46 3.99 9.42
CA PHE A 52 16.31 3.81 8.26
C PHE A 52 17.50 4.77 8.27
N VAL A 53 17.27 6.05 8.50
CA VAL A 53 18.34 7.07 8.57
C VAL A 53 19.31 6.76 9.70
N ASN A 54 18.81 6.40 10.89
CA ASN A 54 19.67 6.03 12.01
C ASN A 54 20.55 4.83 11.69
N ASN A 55 20.01 3.81 11.00
CA ASN A 55 20.78 2.65 10.61
C ASN A 55 21.87 3.00 9.58
N ILE A 56 21.62 3.96 8.69
CA ILE A 56 22.66 4.48 7.78
C ILE A 56 23.80 5.14 8.56
N GLU A 57 23.48 5.97 9.55
CA GLU A 57 24.52 6.61 10.37
C GLU A 57 25.33 5.58 11.18
N VAL A 58 24.69 4.52 11.67
CA VAL A 58 25.42 3.41 12.29
C VAL A 58 26.37 2.74 11.32
N ILE A 59 25.96 2.48 10.07
CA ILE A 59 26.82 1.90 9.05
C ILE A 59 28.01 2.80 8.74
N LYS A 60 27.80 4.10 8.55
CA LYS A 60 28.88 5.06 8.31
C LYS A 60 29.92 5.07 9.44
N ASN A 61 29.44 4.94 10.67
CA ASN A 61 30.36 4.88 11.83
C ASN A 61 31.17 3.57 11.88
N ILE A 62 30.54 2.43 11.56
CA ILE A 62 31.23 1.13 11.53
C ILE A 62 32.21 1.04 10.35
N TYR A 63 31.83 1.62 9.19
CA TYR A 63 32.57 1.54 7.95
C TYR A 63 32.92 2.93 7.40
N PRO A 64 33.80 3.72 8.06
CA PRO A 64 34.04 5.12 7.72
C PRO A 64 34.65 5.36 6.34
N LYS A 65 35.16 4.30 5.68
CA LYS A 65 35.69 4.38 4.31
C LYS A 65 34.63 4.14 3.23
N VAL A 66 33.43 3.69 3.61
CA VAL A 66 32.33 3.43 2.68
C VAL A 66 31.54 4.72 2.49
N LYS A 67 31.42 5.17 1.25
CA LYS A 67 30.53 6.26 0.90
C LYS A 67 29.10 5.73 0.84
N VAL A 68 28.22 6.26 1.67
CA VAL A 68 26.80 5.90 1.70
C VAL A 68 25.97 7.11 1.32
N GLU A 69 25.24 7.00 0.22
CA GLU A 69 24.26 7.97 -0.24
C GLU A 69 22.87 7.34 -0.18
N TYR A 70 21.84 8.13 0.09
CA TYR A 70 20.46 7.66 0.08
C TYR A 70 19.50 8.75 -0.35
N SER A 71 18.32 8.34 -0.81
CA SER A 71 17.17 9.20 -1.04
C SER A 71 15.92 8.53 -0.54
N ILE A 72 14.97 9.31 -0.02
CA ILE A 72 13.66 8.84 0.40
C ILE A 72 12.62 9.51 -0.49
N ASN A 73 11.74 8.69 -1.08
CA ASN A 73 10.73 9.15 -2.02
C ASN A 73 9.34 8.68 -1.54
N ARG A 74 8.50 9.61 -1.10
CA ARG A 74 7.11 9.32 -0.71
C ARG A 74 6.24 9.25 -1.96
N GLN A 75 5.72 8.06 -2.28
CA GLN A 75 4.93 7.83 -3.49
C GLN A 75 3.45 8.19 -3.27
N TYR A 76 2.87 7.74 -2.15
CA TYR A 76 1.47 7.97 -1.78
C TYR A 76 1.29 7.78 -0.26
N LEU A 77 0.21 8.34 0.25
CA LEU A 77 -0.24 8.17 1.63
C LEU A 77 -1.56 7.39 1.66
N ASN A 78 -2.01 7.04 2.85
CA ASN A 78 -3.32 6.43 3.05
C ASN A 78 -4.43 7.41 2.63
N MET A 79 -5.23 7.05 1.65
CA MET A 79 -6.31 7.89 1.12
C MET A 79 -7.57 7.89 2.00
N LYS A 80 -7.67 7.02 3.01
CA LYS A 80 -8.86 6.88 3.85
C LYS A 80 -9.38 8.22 4.43
N PRO A 81 -8.55 9.13 4.97
CA PRO A 81 -9.04 10.40 5.49
C PRO A 81 -9.75 11.25 4.42
N LEU A 82 -9.25 11.26 3.19
CA LEU A 82 -9.84 12.02 2.08
C LEU A 82 -11.14 11.36 1.59
N LEU A 83 -11.19 10.03 1.56
CA LEU A 83 -12.41 9.30 1.19
C LEU A 83 -13.51 9.48 2.23
N ILE A 84 -13.19 9.45 3.53
CA ILE A 84 -14.18 9.73 4.60
C ILE A 84 -14.72 11.15 4.48
N ALA A 85 -13.91 12.13 4.12
CA ALA A 85 -14.35 13.50 3.88
C ALA A 85 -15.22 13.65 2.63
N SER A 86 -15.18 12.69 1.70
CA SER A 86 -16.00 12.66 0.48
C SER A 86 -17.26 11.81 0.69
N HIS A 87 -18.18 12.31 1.50
CA HIS A 87 -19.42 11.60 1.87
C HIS A 87 -20.21 11.14 0.65
N ASP A 88 -20.38 11.98 -0.37
CA ASP A 88 -21.18 11.67 -1.56
C ASP A 88 -20.67 10.43 -2.30
N THR A 89 -19.37 10.27 -2.45
CA THR A 89 -18.76 9.11 -3.11
C THR A 89 -18.99 7.83 -2.32
N ILE A 90 -18.80 7.88 -1.02
CA ILE A 90 -19.00 6.71 -0.14
C ILE A 90 -20.49 6.34 -0.06
N ASP A 91 -21.38 7.34 0.04
CA ASP A 91 -22.83 7.11 0.07
C ASP A 91 -23.36 6.53 -1.24
N LEU A 92 -22.82 6.97 -2.38
CA LEU A 92 -23.16 6.40 -3.69
C LEU A 92 -22.82 4.90 -3.75
N ILE A 93 -21.64 4.51 -3.29
CA ILE A 93 -21.21 3.12 -3.23
C ILE A 93 -22.11 2.32 -2.27
N ASN A 94 -22.37 2.83 -1.07
CA ASN A 94 -23.25 2.19 -0.10
C ASN A 94 -24.65 1.93 -0.69
N LYS A 95 -25.24 2.92 -1.35
CA LYS A 95 -26.55 2.80 -2.02
C LYS A 95 -26.54 1.74 -3.11
N ALA A 96 -25.50 1.68 -3.94
CA ALA A 96 -25.37 0.68 -5.00
C ALA A 96 -25.28 -0.75 -4.45
N TYR A 97 -24.51 -0.96 -3.39
CA TYR A 97 -24.42 -2.28 -2.73
C TYR A 97 -25.77 -2.69 -2.11
N ILE A 98 -26.50 -1.77 -1.48
CA ILE A 98 -27.83 -2.03 -0.94
C ILE A 98 -28.81 -2.37 -2.06
N ALA A 99 -28.88 -1.57 -3.13
CA ALA A 99 -29.78 -1.76 -4.25
C ALA A 99 -29.56 -3.12 -4.95
N THR A 100 -28.33 -3.57 -5.04
CA THR A 100 -27.96 -4.87 -5.63
C THR A 100 -27.97 -6.03 -4.65
N GLN A 101 -28.40 -5.80 -3.38
CA GLN A 101 -28.44 -6.79 -2.31
C GLN A 101 -27.09 -7.49 -2.06
N ASN A 102 -26.00 -6.80 -2.33
CA ASN A 102 -24.65 -7.27 -2.06
C ASN A 102 -24.16 -6.76 -0.70
N LYS A 103 -23.39 -7.59 0.00
CA LYS A 103 -22.78 -7.19 1.27
C LYS A 103 -21.55 -6.33 1.00
N LEU A 104 -21.56 -5.10 1.52
CA LEU A 104 -20.37 -4.23 1.52
C LEU A 104 -19.50 -4.55 2.73
N SER A 105 -18.20 -4.62 2.52
CA SER A 105 -17.17 -4.76 3.55
C SER A 105 -15.98 -3.89 3.21
N TYR A 106 -15.52 -3.11 4.18
CA TYR A 106 -14.31 -2.29 4.04
C TYR A 106 -13.12 -3.07 4.57
N VAL A 107 -12.13 -3.24 3.73
CA VAL A 107 -10.90 -3.97 4.08
C VAL A 107 -9.67 -3.11 3.82
N PRO A 108 -8.62 -3.22 4.64
CA PRO A 108 -7.37 -2.52 4.38
C PRO A 108 -6.64 -3.13 3.18
N ILE A 109 -6.02 -2.29 2.35
CA ILE A 109 -5.11 -2.69 1.28
C ILE A 109 -3.70 -2.33 1.70
N ARG A 110 -2.78 -3.30 1.70
CA ARG A 110 -1.39 -3.13 2.13
C ARG A 110 -0.45 -2.63 1.02
N GLY A 111 -0.98 -2.35 -0.14
CA GLY A 111 -0.26 -1.82 -1.30
C GLY A 111 -0.74 -0.44 -1.71
N GLY A 112 0.00 0.20 -2.62
CA GLY A 112 -0.46 1.40 -3.31
C GLY A 112 -1.39 1.06 -4.45
N THR A 113 -2.27 1.99 -4.74
CA THR A 113 -3.20 1.88 -5.86
C THR A 113 -3.25 3.20 -6.62
N ASP A 114 -3.61 3.15 -7.89
CA ASP A 114 -3.85 4.35 -8.69
C ASP A 114 -4.96 5.21 -8.07
N GLY A 115 -5.95 4.57 -7.44
CA GLY A 115 -7.01 5.25 -6.71
C GLY A 115 -6.49 6.17 -5.59
N ALA A 116 -5.44 5.76 -4.87
CA ALA A 116 -4.79 6.63 -3.90
C ALA A 116 -4.18 7.87 -4.57
N SER A 117 -3.41 7.67 -5.64
CA SER A 117 -2.78 8.77 -6.39
C SER A 117 -3.80 9.76 -6.98
N ILE A 118 -4.92 9.24 -7.49
CA ILE A 118 -6.02 10.06 -8.04
C ILE A 118 -6.73 10.83 -6.91
N THR A 119 -6.98 10.18 -5.78
CA THR A 119 -7.63 10.80 -4.62
C THR A 119 -6.81 11.99 -4.10
N PHE A 120 -5.48 11.86 -4.01
CA PHE A 120 -4.61 12.98 -3.61
C PHE A 120 -4.52 14.10 -4.65
N LYS A 121 -4.94 13.88 -5.89
CA LYS A 121 -5.11 14.92 -6.91
C LYS A 121 -6.48 15.63 -6.85
N GLY A 122 -7.31 15.29 -5.87
CA GLY A 122 -8.60 15.94 -5.61
C GLY A 122 -9.81 15.23 -6.18
N LEU A 123 -9.65 14.04 -6.79
CA LEU A 123 -10.77 13.21 -7.25
C LEU A 123 -10.91 11.97 -6.35
N PRO A 124 -11.90 11.89 -5.47
CA PRO A 124 -12.12 10.71 -4.63
C PRO A 124 -12.28 9.44 -5.46
N CYS A 125 -11.36 8.51 -5.31
CA CYS A 125 -11.28 7.29 -6.11
C CYS A 125 -11.08 6.05 -5.22
N PRO A 126 -12.13 5.55 -4.56
CA PRO A 126 -12.06 4.35 -3.75
C PRO A 126 -11.86 3.11 -4.62
N ASN A 127 -11.15 2.12 -4.09
CA ASN A 127 -11.00 0.84 -4.76
C ASN A 127 -12.22 -0.05 -4.50
N LEU A 128 -12.71 -0.71 -5.53
CA LEU A 128 -13.78 -1.71 -5.43
C LEU A 128 -13.17 -3.10 -5.67
N GLY A 129 -13.57 -4.07 -4.84
CA GLY A 129 -13.13 -5.45 -5.01
C GLY A 129 -13.78 -6.10 -6.23
N VAL A 130 -12.99 -6.77 -7.06
CA VAL A 130 -13.47 -7.44 -8.28
C VAL A 130 -13.68 -8.94 -8.10
N GLY A 131 -13.43 -9.47 -6.90
CA GLY A 131 -13.54 -10.90 -6.61
C GLY A 131 -12.35 -11.71 -7.09
N ASP A 132 -11.17 -11.09 -7.08
CA ASP A 132 -9.89 -11.72 -7.36
C ASP A 132 -9.36 -12.50 -6.16
N PHE A 133 -8.55 -13.49 -6.46
CA PHE A 133 -7.87 -14.35 -5.49
C PHE A 133 -6.39 -14.46 -5.87
N ASN A 134 -5.52 -14.49 -4.88
CA ASN A 134 -4.07 -14.56 -5.02
C ASN A 134 -3.48 -13.47 -5.95
N PRO A 135 -3.82 -12.17 -5.76
CA PRO A 135 -3.34 -11.09 -6.61
C PRO A 135 -1.81 -11.09 -6.67
N HIS A 136 -1.26 -10.85 -7.87
CA HIS A 136 0.17 -10.93 -8.19
C HIS A 136 0.81 -12.32 -8.06
N GLY A 137 0.03 -13.34 -7.76
CA GLY A 137 0.51 -14.71 -7.59
C GLY A 137 0.46 -15.50 -8.89
N LYS A 138 1.26 -16.57 -8.95
CA LYS A 138 1.25 -17.53 -10.09
C LYS A 138 -0.13 -18.16 -10.33
N TYR A 139 -0.93 -18.28 -9.30
CA TYR A 139 -2.28 -18.87 -9.32
C TYR A 139 -3.35 -17.81 -9.09
N GLU A 140 -3.14 -16.61 -9.61
CA GLU A 140 -4.14 -15.55 -9.60
C GLU A 140 -5.34 -15.95 -10.46
N PHE A 141 -6.54 -15.76 -9.94
CA PHE A 141 -7.77 -16.01 -10.67
C PHE A 141 -8.90 -15.09 -10.18
N VAL A 142 -9.95 -14.97 -10.96
CA VAL A 142 -11.17 -14.25 -10.61
C VAL A 142 -12.39 -15.13 -10.80
N SER A 143 -13.37 -15.00 -9.92
CA SER A 143 -14.65 -15.71 -10.02
C SER A 143 -15.59 -14.99 -10.99
N LEU A 144 -16.10 -15.67 -12.02
CA LEU A 144 -17.10 -15.11 -12.95
C LEU A 144 -18.34 -14.61 -12.21
N THR A 145 -18.79 -15.32 -11.17
CA THR A 145 -19.92 -14.89 -10.33
C THR A 145 -19.63 -13.56 -9.63
N GLN A 146 -18.43 -13.38 -9.09
CA GLN A 146 -18.05 -12.14 -8.42
C GLN A 146 -17.89 -10.99 -9.42
N MET A 147 -17.31 -11.24 -10.59
CA MET A 147 -17.24 -10.25 -11.68
C MET A 147 -18.63 -9.78 -12.09
N SER A 148 -19.59 -10.71 -12.28
CA SER A 148 -20.96 -10.35 -12.66
C SER A 148 -21.63 -9.47 -11.61
N LYS A 149 -21.45 -9.80 -10.31
CA LYS A 149 -21.97 -8.97 -9.22
C LYS A 149 -21.35 -7.56 -9.22
N MET A 150 -20.06 -7.46 -9.49
CA MET A 150 -19.41 -6.15 -9.58
C MET A 150 -19.92 -5.33 -10.76
N VAL A 151 -20.20 -5.96 -11.91
CA VAL A 151 -20.84 -5.29 -13.06
C VAL A 151 -22.23 -4.74 -12.68
N GLU A 152 -23.03 -5.48 -11.93
CA GLU A 152 -24.34 -5.01 -11.42
C GLU A 152 -24.18 -3.79 -10.48
N ILE A 153 -23.23 -3.85 -9.55
CA ILE A 153 -22.93 -2.75 -8.64
C ILE A 153 -22.47 -1.50 -9.43
N LEU A 154 -21.56 -1.66 -10.38
CA LEU A 154 -21.10 -0.55 -11.23
C LEU A 154 -22.24 0.08 -12.06
N LYS A 155 -23.14 -0.73 -12.62
CA LYS A 155 -24.32 -0.22 -13.31
C LYS A 155 -25.20 0.61 -12.38
N GLU A 156 -25.31 0.24 -11.12
CA GLU A 156 -26.09 1.00 -10.14
C GLU A 156 -25.42 2.31 -9.75
N ILE A 157 -24.07 2.32 -9.63
CA ILE A 157 -23.29 3.53 -9.37
C ILE A 157 -23.45 4.59 -10.48
N PHE A 158 -23.58 4.15 -11.74
CA PHE A 158 -23.65 5.04 -12.90
C PHE A 158 -25.08 5.35 -13.41
N LYS A 159 -26.11 5.06 -12.63
CA LYS A 159 -27.47 5.50 -12.87
C LYS A 159 -27.67 6.95 -12.47
#